data_70594c15822a2ee5f604844e9247e330
#
_entry.id   70594c15822a2ee5f604844e9247e330
#
_cell.length_a   1.000
_cell.length_b   1.000
_cell.length_c   1.000
_cell.angle_alpha   90.00
_cell.angle_beta   90.00
_cell.angle_gamma   90.00
#
_symmetry.space_group_name_H-M   'P 1'
#
loop_
_entity.id
_entity.type
_entity.pdbx_description
1 polymer ?
#
loop_
_entity_poly.entity_id
_entity_poly.type
_entity_poly.pdbx_seq_one_letter_code
_entity_poly.pdbx_strand_id
1 'polypeptide(L)'
;MKSIKLNNKLVGDTEPCYFIAEIGSLFKNFEEAKRLIDSAVEIGINAVKFQTFEAETITTKNNFFNMKNTGKISQYELFKKCEISKELQMEVTNYANKKGITIFSAPSHI
;
A
#
# COMPACT_ATOMS: atom_id res chain seq x y z
N MET A 1 -16.51 -14.18 -18.49
CA MET A 1 -15.57 -13.05 -18.70
C MET A 1 -14.29 -13.58 -19.34
N LYS A 2 -13.69 -12.87 -20.25
CA LYS A 2 -12.37 -13.24 -20.77
C LYS A 2 -11.32 -13.05 -19.67
N SER A 3 -10.42 -14.02 -19.51
CA SER A 3 -9.29 -13.87 -18.58
C SER A 3 -8.37 -12.74 -19.04
N ILE A 4 -7.88 -11.97 -18.06
CA ILE A 4 -6.84 -10.96 -18.27
C ILE A 4 -5.55 -11.39 -17.60
N LYS A 5 -4.43 -10.90 -18.07
CA LYS A 5 -3.13 -11.20 -17.47
C LYS A 5 -2.62 -10.02 -16.65
N LEU A 6 -2.39 -10.23 -15.36
CA LEU A 6 -1.73 -9.29 -14.47
C LEU A 6 -0.33 -9.84 -14.15
N ASN A 7 0.68 -9.22 -14.75
CA ASN A 7 2.04 -9.77 -14.75
C ASN A 7 2.04 -11.24 -15.23
N ASN A 8 2.40 -12.18 -14.37
CA ASN A 8 2.49 -13.60 -14.71
C ASN A 8 1.28 -14.42 -14.27
N LYS A 9 0.19 -13.78 -13.80
CA LYS A 9 -1.02 -14.44 -13.32
C LYS A 9 -2.23 -14.13 -14.22
N LEU A 10 -3.02 -15.14 -14.50
CA LEU A 10 -4.32 -14.96 -15.13
C LEU A 10 -5.38 -14.64 -14.08
N VAL A 11 -6.29 -13.74 -14.42
CA VAL A 11 -7.44 -13.34 -13.61
C VAL A 11 -8.70 -13.46 -14.46
N GLY A 12 -9.68 -14.20 -14.02
CA GLY A 12 -10.92 -14.45 -14.74
C GLY A 12 -11.84 -15.40 -13.98
N ASP A 13 -13.01 -15.68 -14.56
CA ASP A 13 -14.07 -16.45 -13.89
C ASP A 13 -13.66 -17.88 -13.53
N THR A 14 -12.74 -18.46 -14.29
CA THR A 14 -12.26 -19.84 -14.11
C THR A 14 -10.88 -19.91 -13.44
N GLU A 15 -10.30 -18.76 -13.13
CA GLU A 15 -8.97 -18.68 -12.55
C GLU A 15 -9.04 -18.63 -11.00
N PRO A 16 -7.98 -19.03 -10.30
CA PRO A 16 -7.89 -18.83 -8.86
C PRO A 16 -8.01 -17.36 -8.49
N CYS A 17 -8.56 -17.09 -7.31
CA CYS A 17 -8.68 -15.72 -6.79
C CYS A 17 -7.32 -15.02 -6.74
N TYR A 18 -7.27 -13.78 -7.21
CA TYR A 18 -6.08 -12.94 -7.14
C TYR A 18 -6.09 -12.13 -5.84
N PHE A 19 -5.18 -12.42 -4.93
CA PHE A 19 -5.11 -11.79 -3.62
C PHE A 19 -4.16 -10.60 -3.62
N ILE A 20 -4.64 -9.48 -3.11
CA ILE A 20 -3.87 -8.24 -2.94
C ILE A 20 -3.81 -7.92 -1.45
N ALA A 21 -2.62 -7.81 -0.88
CA ALA A 21 -2.43 -7.35 0.49
C ALA A 21 -2.27 -5.83 0.50
N GLU A 22 -3.14 -5.13 1.22
CA GLU A 22 -3.01 -3.69 1.47
C GLU A 22 -2.01 -3.47 2.63
N ILE A 23 -0.89 -2.84 2.34
CA ILE A 23 0.16 -2.51 3.31
C ILE A 23 0.32 -1.00 3.55
N GLY A 24 -0.54 -0.20 2.94
CA GLY A 24 -0.53 1.26 3.09
C GLY A 24 -0.68 1.69 4.53
N SER A 25 0.08 2.71 4.93
CA SER A 25 0.10 3.27 6.29
C SER A 25 0.54 2.29 7.41
N LEU A 26 0.96 1.08 7.06
CA LEU A 26 1.43 0.07 8.03
C LEU A 26 2.95 0.07 8.23
N PHE A 27 3.68 0.84 7.44
CA PHE A 27 5.14 0.95 7.55
C PHE A 27 5.60 2.41 7.47
N LYS A 28 6.67 2.72 8.19
CA LYS A 28 7.31 4.04 8.22
C LYS A 28 8.77 4.00 7.80
N ASN A 29 9.32 2.82 7.67
CA ASN A 29 10.71 2.58 7.28
C ASN A 29 10.81 1.30 6.44
N PHE A 30 11.97 1.09 5.85
CA PHE A 30 12.23 -0.04 4.98
C PHE A 30 12.09 -1.39 5.69
N GLU A 31 12.58 -1.53 6.92
CA GLU A 31 12.51 -2.79 7.66
C GLU A 31 11.08 -3.25 7.94
N GLU A 32 10.19 -2.31 8.26
CA GLU A 32 8.76 -2.61 8.45
C GLU A 32 8.13 -3.07 7.13
N ALA A 33 8.38 -2.34 6.05
CA ALA A 33 7.88 -2.71 4.71
C ALA A 33 8.41 -4.07 4.26
N LYS A 34 9.70 -4.33 4.49
CA LYS A 34 10.35 -5.60 4.19
C LYS A 34 9.66 -6.77 4.87
N ARG A 35 9.35 -6.65 6.16
CA ARG A 35 8.63 -7.71 6.91
C ARG A 35 7.24 -7.99 6.32
N LEU A 36 6.51 -6.95 5.95
CA LEU A 36 5.18 -7.10 5.32
C LEU A 36 5.28 -7.79 3.96
N ILE A 37 6.26 -7.42 3.14
CA ILE A 37 6.50 -8.04 1.83
C ILE A 37 6.93 -9.49 1.99
N ASP A 38 7.87 -9.79 2.88
CA ASP A 38 8.34 -11.15 3.15
C ASP A 38 7.18 -12.05 3.60
N SER A 39 6.32 -11.56 4.50
CA SER A 39 5.13 -12.28 4.94
C SER A 39 4.15 -12.52 3.79
N ALA A 40 3.91 -11.53 2.94
CA ALA A 40 3.04 -11.67 1.77
C ALA A 40 3.57 -12.73 0.79
N VAL A 41 4.87 -12.75 0.54
CA VAL A 41 5.53 -13.76 -0.29
C VAL A 41 5.39 -15.16 0.32
N GLU A 42 5.65 -15.29 1.62
CA GLU A 42 5.60 -16.57 2.35
C GLU A 42 4.21 -17.22 2.28
N ILE A 43 3.15 -16.44 2.44
CA ILE A 43 1.77 -16.95 2.39
C ILE A 43 1.16 -17.02 0.98
N GLY A 44 1.91 -16.67 -0.05
CA GLY A 44 1.49 -16.80 -1.45
C GLY A 44 0.57 -15.69 -1.95
N ILE A 45 0.61 -14.50 -1.39
CA ILE A 45 -0.11 -13.32 -1.88
C ILE A 45 0.40 -12.94 -3.28
N ASN A 46 -0.52 -12.57 -4.16
CA ASN A 46 -0.19 -12.25 -5.57
C ASN A 46 0.41 -10.85 -5.74
N ALA A 47 -0.07 -9.88 -4.95
CA ALA A 47 0.41 -8.51 -5.01
C ALA A 47 0.32 -7.81 -3.65
N VAL A 48 1.17 -6.82 -3.45
CA VAL A 48 1.05 -5.86 -2.34
C VAL A 48 0.70 -4.49 -2.88
N LYS A 49 -0.12 -3.76 -2.15
CA LYS A 49 -0.55 -2.41 -2.49
C LYS A 49 -0.26 -1.46 -1.33
N PHE A 50 0.24 -0.28 -1.64
CA PHE A 50 0.39 0.81 -0.69
C PHE A 50 -0.28 2.10 -1.20
N GLN A 51 -0.20 3.17 -0.45
CA GLN A 51 -0.81 4.46 -0.79
C GLN A 51 0.28 5.51 -0.98
N THR A 52 0.10 6.36 -2.00
CA THR A 52 0.97 7.51 -2.27
C THR A 52 0.15 8.78 -2.16
N PHE A 53 0.47 9.62 -1.17
CA PHE A 53 -0.21 10.89 -0.97
C PHE A 53 0.68 11.90 -0.24
N GLU A 54 0.30 13.16 -0.34
CA GLU A 54 0.79 14.25 0.49
C GLU A 54 -0.39 14.81 1.29
N ALA A 55 -0.25 14.99 2.60
CA ALA A 55 -1.35 15.41 3.48
C ALA A 55 -1.96 16.74 3.02
N GLU A 56 -1.13 17.64 2.49
CA GLU A 56 -1.55 18.92 1.96
C GLU A 56 -2.52 18.83 0.78
N THR A 57 -2.51 17.72 0.04
CA THR A 57 -3.32 17.53 -1.17
C THR A 57 -4.61 16.78 -0.93
N ILE A 58 -4.76 16.07 0.20
CA ILE A 58 -5.90 15.19 0.46
C ILE A 58 -6.81 15.66 1.60
N THR A 59 -6.37 16.62 2.42
CA THR A 59 -7.18 17.15 3.51
C THR A 59 -6.81 18.58 3.86
N THR A 60 -7.72 19.25 4.58
CA THR A 60 -7.47 20.55 5.18
C THR A 60 -7.05 20.40 6.65
N LYS A 61 -6.39 21.43 7.20
CA LYS A 61 -5.93 21.42 8.61
C LYS A 61 -7.09 21.48 9.62
N ASN A 62 -8.30 21.80 9.17
CA ASN A 62 -9.47 22.01 10.03
C ASN A 62 -10.37 20.77 10.13
N ASN A 63 -10.05 19.68 9.43
CA ASN A 63 -10.79 18.44 9.49
C ASN A 63 -10.27 17.52 10.58
N PHE A 64 -11.21 16.85 11.27
CA PHE A 64 -10.88 15.92 12.35
C PHE A 64 -11.58 14.59 12.15
N PHE A 65 -10.90 13.52 12.55
CA PHE A 65 -11.52 12.22 12.81
C PHE A 65 -11.90 12.11 14.28
N ASN A 66 -12.96 11.39 14.56
CA ASN A 66 -13.33 10.97 15.90
C ASN A 66 -13.42 9.45 15.90
N MET A 67 -12.33 8.80 16.22
CA MET A 67 -12.22 7.34 16.17
C MET A 67 -12.13 6.75 17.56
N LYS A 68 -12.68 5.56 17.73
CA LYS A 68 -12.73 4.86 19.01
C LYS A 68 -11.35 4.70 19.68
N ASN A 69 -10.31 4.46 18.88
CA ASN A 69 -8.96 4.19 19.37
C ASN A 69 -8.10 5.44 19.58
N THR A 70 -8.40 6.53 18.89
CA THR A 70 -7.59 7.76 18.92
C THR A 70 -8.32 8.96 19.53
N GLY A 71 -9.66 8.86 19.71
CA GLY A 71 -10.50 10.02 19.99
C GLY A 71 -10.49 11.02 18.84
N LYS A 72 -10.60 12.31 19.18
CA LYS A 72 -10.53 13.40 18.20
C LYS A 72 -9.09 13.63 17.77
N ILE A 73 -8.77 13.40 16.51
CA ILE A 73 -7.44 13.60 15.91
C ILE A 73 -7.55 14.40 14.62
N SER A 74 -6.61 15.31 14.37
CA SER A 74 -6.50 16.02 13.10
C SER A 74 -6.25 15.06 11.95
N GLN A 75 -7.06 15.15 10.89
CA GLN A 75 -6.83 14.37 9.65
C GLN A 75 -5.47 14.70 9.05
N TYR A 76 -5.14 15.98 8.98
CA TYR A 76 -3.85 16.43 8.45
C TYR A 76 -2.67 15.82 9.21
N GLU A 77 -2.68 15.86 10.54
CA GLU A 77 -1.61 15.30 11.35
C GLU A 77 -1.49 13.78 11.20
N LEU A 78 -2.62 13.09 11.12
CA LEU A 78 -2.63 11.65 10.90
C LEU A 78 -2.05 11.30 9.53
N PHE A 79 -2.52 11.95 8.47
CA PHE A 79 -1.99 11.70 7.11
C PHE A 79 -0.52 12.08 7.00
N LYS A 80 -0.11 13.18 7.64
CA LYS A 80 1.32 13.58 7.66
C LYS A 80 2.23 12.53 8.28
N LYS A 81 1.78 11.86 9.32
CA LYS A 81 2.49 10.73 9.94
C LYS A 81 2.53 9.48 9.06
N CYS A 82 1.58 9.33 8.14
CA CYS A 82 1.47 8.19 7.25
C CYS A 82 2.12 8.40 5.88
N GLU A 83 2.59 9.62 5.58
CA GLU A 83 3.34 9.88 4.34
C GLU A 83 4.62 9.08 4.30
N ILE A 84 4.97 8.59 3.12
CA ILE A 84 6.23 7.93 2.85
C ILE A 84 7.01 8.68 1.78
N SER A 85 8.31 8.82 1.97
CA SER A 85 9.17 9.54 1.02
C SER A 85 9.26 8.81 -0.32
N LYS A 86 9.61 9.53 -1.37
CA LYS A 86 9.86 8.94 -2.70
C LYS A 86 10.99 7.91 -2.65
N GLU A 87 12.01 8.18 -1.86
CA GLU A 87 13.16 7.29 -1.66
C GLU A 87 12.70 5.96 -1.04
N LEU A 88 11.89 6.02 0.01
CA LEU A 88 11.35 4.81 0.65
C LEU A 88 10.44 4.04 -0.30
N GLN A 89 9.59 4.73 -1.08
CA GLN A 89 8.76 4.10 -2.11
C GLN A 89 9.60 3.33 -3.13
N MET A 90 10.70 3.92 -3.59
CA MET A 90 11.63 3.28 -4.52
C MET A 90 12.33 2.06 -3.92
N GLU A 91 12.82 2.17 -2.68
CA GLU A 91 13.42 1.04 -1.97
C GLU A 91 12.46 -0.13 -1.82
N VAL A 92 11.24 0.14 -1.37
CA VAL A 92 10.19 -0.87 -1.17
C VAL A 92 9.81 -1.53 -2.50
N THR A 93 9.65 -0.73 -3.55
CA THR A 93 9.33 -1.24 -4.89
C THR A 93 10.45 -2.12 -5.44
N ASN A 94 11.70 -1.70 -5.32
CA ASN A 94 12.84 -2.49 -5.75
C ASN A 94 12.96 -3.81 -4.98
N TYR A 95 12.70 -3.78 -3.68
CA TYR A 95 12.71 -4.98 -2.86
C TYR A 95 11.62 -5.97 -3.27
N ALA A 96 10.38 -5.51 -3.44
CA ALA A 96 9.27 -6.36 -3.89
C ALA A 96 9.56 -6.98 -5.26
N ASN A 97 10.10 -6.22 -6.19
CA ASN A 97 10.51 -6.71 -7.51
C ASN A 97 11.57 -7.81 -7.42
N LYS A 98 12.58 -7.64 -6.55
CA LYS A 98 13.59 -8.68 -6.28
C LYS A 98 12.99 -9.96 -5.70
N LYS A 99 11.95 -9.83 -4.87
CA LYS A 99 11.21 -10.97 -4.31
C LYS A 99 10.23 -11.61 -5.30
N GLY A 100 10.01 -11.00 -6.45
CA GLY A 100 9.12 -11.52 -7.49
C GLY A 100 7.63 -11.33 -7.18
N ILE A 101 7.26 -10.47 -6.24
CA ILE A 101 5.87 -10.11 -5.96
C ILE A 101 5.49 -8.83 -6.66
N THR A 102 4.28 -8.79 -7.22
CA THR A 102 3.73 -7.57 -7.79
C THR A 102 3.51 -6.51 -6.72
N ILE A 103 3.95 -5.29 -6.99
CA ILE A 103 3.72 -4.14 -6.11
C ILE A 103 3.17 -2.97 -6.90
N PHE A 104 2.22 -2.26 -6.32
CA PHE A 104 1.66 -1.04 -6.91
C PHE A 104 1.14 -0.10 -5.81
N SER A 105 0.85 1.13 -6.21
CA SER A 105 0.36 2.17 -5.31
C SER A 105 -1.00 2.69 -5.77
N ALA A 106 -1.78 3.20 -4.81
CA ALA A 106 -2.94 4.05 -5.07
C ALA A 106 -2.53 5.50 -4.86
N PRO A 107 -2.25 6.26 -5.95
CA PRO A 107 -1.92 7.68 -5.84
C PRO A 107 -3.18 8.51 -5.62
N SER A 108 -3.10 9.50 -4.73
CA SER A 108 -4.21 10.41 -4.43
C SER A 108 -4.08 11.77 -5.11
N HIS A 109 -2.99 12.01 -5.83
CA HIS A 109 -2.76 13.21 -6.64
C HIS A 109 -1.83 12.90 -7.80
N ILE A 110 -1.76 13.83 -8.76
CA ILE A 110 -0.91 13.74 -9.94
C ILE A 110 0.42 14.46 -9.69
#